data_ce68597ff107959496a8dd824b48bdf7
#
_entry.id   ce68597ff107959496a8dd824b48bdf7
#
_cell.length_a   1.000
_cell.length_b   1.000
_cell.length_c   1.000
_cell.angle_alpha   90.00
_cell.angle_beta   90.00
_cell.angle_gamma   90.00
#
_symmetry.space_group_name_H-M   'P 1'
#
loop_
_entity.id
_entity.type
_entity.pdbx_description
1 polymer ?
#
loop_
_entity_poly.entity_id
_entity_poly.type
_entity_poly.pdbx_seq_one_letter_code
_entity_poly.pdbx_strand_id
1 'polypeptide(L)'
;MKPLSYYSANPMPHPVLGADGTQRYRVPAQHLISLQLAAGSILTLHDPEGAQEVQLIAFDNNGKPALESLGVAANSDIAPLREWMDANDHASCQGISIFGASSKAQSNQSYTVTDDCLCLIAAPGEDMSQEQLMPPTDIIVGISGAGVITNGDLPAPLGVVDREIRITNSTAEGYLVKAGEYIQIIDVSGRQCSDFVALDAARLAEGIEKPICAVTTRTLMASAFPGPGLHDKFYTDDQVNVLNVIQDTVGRHDTFNIACSAKYYDDIGYPGH
;
A
#
# COMPACT_ATOMS: atom_id res chain seq x y z
N MET A 1 11.65 -14.05 -8.35
CA MET A 1 10.85 -12.82 -8.39
C MET A 1 9.39 -13.23 -8.19
N LYS A 2 8.68 -12.60 -7.27
CA LYS A 2 7.26 -12.88 -7.04
C LYS A 2 6.44 -12.29 -8.19
N PRO A 3 5.38 -12.95 -8.68
CA PRO A 3 4.51 -12.42 -9.71
C PRO A 3 3.92 -11.07 -9.29
N LEU A 4 3.68 -10.17 -10.22
CA LEU A 4 3.04 -8.86 -9.96
C LEU A 4 1.62 -8.97 -9.39
N SER A 5 0.93 -10.10 -9.60
CA SER A 5 -0.29 -10.43 -8.88
C SER A 5 -0.08 -10.53 -7.36
N TYR A 6 1.16 -10.66 -6.91
CA TYR A 6 1.57 -10.60 -5.51
C TYR A 6 1.78 -9.15 -5.02
N TYR A 7 2.09 -8.24 -5.94
CA TYR A 7 2.17 -6.82 -5.68
C TYR A 7 0.81 -6.24 -6.04
N SER A 8 -0.11 -6.19 -5.10
CA SER A 8 -1.38 -5.54 -5.38
C SER A 8 -1.07 -4.13 -5.88
N ALA A 9 -1.36 -3.87 -7.16
CA ALA A 9 -1.41 -2.51 -7.62
C ALA A 9 -2.41 -1.80 -6.72
N ASN A 10 -1.90 -0.96 -5.84
CA ASN A 10 -2.77 -0.14 -5.03
C ASN A 10 -3.36 0.92 -5.95
N PRO A 11 -4.64 0.81 -6.36
CA PRO A 11 -5.19 1.71 -7.37
C PRO A 11 -5.23 3.16 -6.91
N MET A 12 -5.18 3.42 -5.61
CA MET A 12 -5.22 4.79 -5.08
C MET A 12 -4.51 4.89 -3.72
N PRO A 13 -3.17 4.93 -3.70
CA PRO A 13 -2.44 5.18 -2.47
C PRO A 13 -2.78 6.57 -1.91
N HIS A 14 -2.88 6.68 -0.59
CA HIS A 14 -3.09 7.99 0.03
C HIS A 14 -1.78 8.73 0.20
N PRO A 15 -1.72 10.01 -0.20
CA PRO A 15 -0.52 10.81 -0.05
C PRO A 15 -0.35 11.32 1.38
N VAL A 16 0.90 11.50 1.75
CA VAL A 16 1.27 12.42 2.82
C VAL A 16 1.44 13.80 2.21
N LEU A 17 0.65 14.76 2.67
CA LEU A 17 0.79 16.15 2.21
C LEU A 17 2.00 16.79 2.87
N GLY A 18 2.93 17.28 2.06
CA GLY A 18 4.00 18.16 2.51
C GLY A 18 3.48 19.55 2.83
N ALA A 19 4.24 20.32 3.61
CA ALA A 19 3.91 21.73 3.91
C ALA A 19 3.88 22.61 2.65
N ASP A 20 4.56 22.19 1.60
CA ASP A 20 4.63 22.82 0.27
C ASP A 20 3.46 22.40 -0.67
N GLY A 21 2.50 21.63 -0.17
CA GLY A 21 1.38 21.09 -0.95
C GLY A 21 1.74 19.89 -1.81
N THR A 22 3.00 19.43 -1.79
CA THR A 22 3.40 18.22 -2.52
C THR A 22 2.73 16.98 -1.91
N GLN A 23 2.08 16.19 -2.74
CA GLN A 23 1.55 14.88 -2.36
C GLN A 23 2.69 13.86 -2.42
N ARG A 24 2.98 13.19 -1.31
CA ARG A 24 4.04 12.19 -1.23
C ARG A 24 3.45 10.81 -1.02
N TYR A 25 3.81 9.90 -1.90
CA TYR A 25 3.42 8.49 -1.86
C TYR A 25 4.65 7.63 -1.58
N ARG A 26 4.46 6.57 -0.83
CA ARG A 26 5.48 5.55 -0.63
C ARG A 26 5.21 4.38 -1.57
N VAL A 27 6.21 3.98 -2.33
CA VAL A 27 6.25 2.70 -3.04
C VAL A 27 7.11 1.76 -2.21
N PRO A 28 6.51 0.84 -1.46
CA PRO A 28 7.30 -0.11 -0.68
C PRO A 28 8.19 -0.96 -1.59
N ALA A 29 9.32 -1.42 -1.04
CA ALA A 29 10.18 -2.39 -1.70
C ALA A 29 9.37 -3.59 -2.21
N GLN A 30 9.65 -4.05 -3.42
CA GLN A 30 8.95 -5.15 -4.08
C GLN A 30 7.45 -4.88 -4.39
N HIS A 31 7.01 -3.62 -4.36
CA HIS A 31 5.62 -3.23 -4.66
C HIS A 31 5.55 -2.28 -5.85
N LEU A 32 4.33 -2.07 -6.30
CA LEU A 32 4.01 -1.03 -7.26
C LEU A 32 2.81 -0.21 -6.80
N ILE A 33 2.73 1.04 -7.27
CA ILE A 33 1.54 1.89 -7.13
C ILE A 33 1.08 2.35 -8.50
N SER A 34 -0.19 2.71 -8.59
CA SER A 34 -0.76 3.36 -9.76
C SER A 34 -1.28 4.75 -9.40
N LEU A 35 -0.98 5.75 -10.22
CA LEU A 35 -1.41 7.12 -10.05
C LEU A 35 -1.96 7.68 -11.35
N GLN A 36 -3.21 8.15 -11.33
CA GLN A 36 -3.77 8.91 -12.44
C GLN A 36 -3.31 10.36 -12.31
N LEU A 37 -2.40 10.79 -13.16
CA LEU A 37 -1.80 12.12 -13.11
C LEU A 37 -2.49 13.08 -14.07
N ALA A 38 -2.75 14.30 -13.62
CA ALA A 38 -3.28 15.36 -14.45
C ALA A 38 -2.17 16.04 -15.25
N ALA A 39 -2.47 16.50 -16.46
CA ALA A 39 -1.59 17.36 -17.22
C ALA A 39 -1.19 18.61 -16.42
N GLY A 40 0.07 19.00 -16.47
CA GLY A 40 0.65 20.07 -15.63
C GLY A 40 1.14 19.61 -14.27
N SER A 41 1.06 18.32 -13.95
CA SER A 41 1.69 17.75 -12.76
C SER A 41 3.20 17.60 -12.94
N ILE A 42 3.92 17.60 -11.83
CA ILE A 42 5.33 17.23 -11.76
C ILE A 42 5.42 15.97 -10.92
N LEU A 43 5.83 14.87 -11.57
CA LEU A 43 6.14 13.60 -10.94
C LEU A 43 7.62 13.62 -10.53
N THR A 44 7.93 13.44 -9.27
CA THR A 44 9.29 13.30 -8.75
C THR A 44 9.47 11.93 -8.12
N LEU A 45 10.46 11.19 -8.56
CA LEU A 45 10.89 9.92 -7.98
C LEU A 45 12.11 10.19 -7.11
N HIS A 46 12.11 9.69 -5.91
CA HIS A 46 13.17 9.89 -4.93
C HIS A 46 13.59 8.54 -4.35
N ASP A 47 14.88 8.22 -4.47
CA ASP A 47 15.53 7.06 -3.87
C ASP A 47 16.27 7.51 -2.60
N PRO A 48 15.68 7.36 -1.40
CA PRO A 48 16.27 7.88 -0.17
C PRO A 48 17.57 7.18 0.22
N GLU A 49 17.65 5.88 0.00
CA GLU A 49 18.76 5.04 0.47
C GLU A 49 19.81 4.79 -0.61
N GLY A 50 19.46 4.92 -1.87
CA GLY A 50 20.30 4.62 -3.02
C GLY A 50 20.19 3.16 -3.46
N ALA A 51 20.71 2.90 -4.65
CA ALA A 51 20.77 1.59 -5.27
C ALA A 51 19.42 0.90 -5.57
N GLN A 52 18.28 1.55 -5.31
CA GLN A 52 16.97 1.01 -5.63
C GLN A 52 16.59 1.32 -7.07
N GLU A 53 16.33 0.29 -7.86
CA GLU A 53 15.74 0.45 -9.19
C GLU A 53 14.28 0.91 -9.06
N VAL A 54 13.87 1.81 -9.96
CA VAL A 54 12.47 2.19 -10.16
C VAL A 54 12.08 1.87 -11.59
N GLN A 55 10.98 1.17 -11.75
CA GLN A 55 10.39 0.91 -13.06
C GLN A 55 9.09 1.72 -13.20
N LEU A 56 8.95 2.40 -14.34
CA LEU A 56 7.85 3.31 -14.61
C LEU A 56 7.31 3.06 -16.02
N ILE A 57 6.00 2.91 -16.14
CA ILE A 57 5.25 3.00 -17.39
C ILE A 57 4.11 4.00 -17.25
N ALA A 58 3.64 4.52 -18.39
CA ALA A 58 2.47 5.38 -18.44
C ALA A 58 1.52 4.90 -19.55
N PHE A 59 0.22 5.09 -19.30
CA PHE A 59 -0.85 4.82 -20.26
C PHE A 59 -1.73 6.05 -20.44
N ASP A 60 -2.25 6.23 -21.63
CA ASP A 60 -3.31 7.21 -21.90
C ASP A 60 -4.68 6.73 -21.34
N ASN A 61 -5.69 7.58 -21.44
CA ASN A 61 -7.04 7.25 -20.98
C ASN A 61 -7.72 6.11 -21.79
N ASN A 62 -7.10 5.64 -22.88
CA ASN A 62 -7.55 4.50 -23.66
C ASN A 62 -6.75 3.22 -23.36
N GLY A 63 -5.85 3.26 -22.39
CA GLY A 63 -5.00 2.14 -21.99
C GLY A 63 -3.84 1.88 -22.97
N LYS A 64 -3.47 2.82 -23.83
CA LYS A 64 -2.30 2.68 -24.69
C LYS A 64 -1.05 3.22 -24.00
N PRO A 65 0.12 2.58 -24.18
CA PRO A 65 1.39 3.12 -23.68
C PRO A 65 1.59 4.57 -24.11
N ALA A 66 1.92 5.44 -23.18
CA ALA A 66 1.98 6.89 -23.35
C ALA A 66 3.12 7.52 -22.53
N LEU A 67 4.34 6.99 -22.62
CA LEU A 67 5.51 7.55 -21.94
C LEU A 67 5.86 8.96 -22.41
N GLU A 68 5.46 9.31 -23.62
CA GLU A 68 5.55 10.67 -24.17
C GLU A 68 4.80 11.70 -23.33
N SER A 69 3.74 11.30 -22.61
CA SER A 69 3.06 12.15 -21.62
C SER A 69 3.96 12.58 -20.46
N LEU A 70 5.07 11.89 -20.25
CA LEU A 70 6.13 12.25 -19.28
C LEU A 70 7.34 12.89 -19.99
N GLY A 71 7.27 13.15 -21.28
CA GLY A 71 8.36 13.72 -22.08
C GLY A 71 9.54 12.77 -22.30
N VAL A 72 9.34 11.46 -22.20
CA VAL A 72 10.41 10.45 -22.29
C VAL A 72 10.06 9.28 -23.20
N ALA A 73 11.08 8.61 -23.70
CA ALA A 73 10.95 7.36 -24.44
C ALA A 73 11.34 6.16 -23.57
N ALA A 74 10.83 4.99 -23.91
CA ALA A 74 11.21 3.75 -23.26
C ALA A 74 12.72 3.50 -23.40
N ASN A 75 13.36 3.06 -22.33
CA ASN A 75 14.79 2.72 -22.29
C ASN A 75 15.06 1.27 -21.90
N SER A 76 14.05 0.52 -21.49
CA SER A 76 14.20 -0.86 -21.08
C SER A 76 12.93 -1.69 -21.24
N ASP A 77 13.10 -2.99 -21.35
CA ASP A 77 12.08 -3.99 -21.10
C ASP A 77 11.99 -4.23 -19.60
N ILE A 78 10.81 -3.99 -19.01
CA ILE A 78 10.61 -4.02 -17.56
C ILE A 78 9.85 -5.29 -17.15
N ALA A 79 10.56 -6.25 -16.59
CA ALA A 79 10.00 -7.57 -16.27
C ALA A 79 8.91 -7.58 -15.20
N PRO A 80 9.02 -6.90 -14.06
CA PRO A 80 7.97 -6.88 -13.05
C PRO A 80 6.65 -6.27 -13.55
N LEU A 81 6.73 -5.19 -14.33
CA LEU A 81 5.55 -4.57 -14.92
C LEU A 81 5.00 -5.37 -16.11
N ARG A 82 5.82 -6.21 -16.76
CA ARG A 82 5.37 -7.14 -17.80
C ARG A 82 4.30 -8.10 -17.28
N GLU A 83 4.55 -8.72 -16.12
CA GLU A 83 3.58 -9.63 -15.51
C GLU A 83 2.24 -8.95 -15.21
N TRP A 84 2.28 -7.68 -14.79
CA TRP A 84 1.07 -6.89 -14.60
C TRP A 84 0.37 -6.60 -15.94
N MET A 85 1.13 -6.25 -16.97
CA MET A 85 0.60 -5.96 -18.30
C MET A 85 -0.05 -7.19 -18.94
N ASP A 86 0.61 -8.33 -18.86
CA ASP A 86 0.06 -9.61 -19.35
C ASP A 86 -1.24 -9.98 -18.60
N ALA A 87 -1.30 -9.76 -17.30
CA ALA A 87 -2.49 -10.01 -16.49
C ALA A 87 -3.66 -9.06 -16.79
N ASN A 88 -3.41 -7.92 -17.44
CA ASN A 88 -4.41 -6.91 -17.78
C ASN A 88 -4.60 -6.74 -19.31
N ASP A 89 -4.17 -7.72 -20.12
CA ASP A 89 -4.30 -7.74 -21.58
C ASP A 89 -3.62 -6.57 -22.31
N HIS A 90 -2.53 -6.04 -21.77
CA HIS A 90 -1.75 -4.98 -22.41
C HIS A 90 -0.64 -5.53 -23.32
N ALA A 91 -0.48 -4.96 -24.50
CA ALA A 91 0.39 -5.49 -25.55
C ALA A 91 1.87 -5.05 -25.47
N SER A 92 2.25 -4.15 -24.56
CA SER A 92 3.61 -3.62 -24.45
C SER A 92 4.07 -3.57 -23.01
N CYS A 93 5.34 -3.88 -22.79
CA CYS A 93 5.98 -3.84 -21.48
C CYS A 93 7.28 -3.03 -21.51
N GLN A 94 7.40 -2.14 -22.49
CA GLN A 94 8.50 -1.19 -22.53
C GLN A 94 8.21 0.01 -21.63
N GLY A 95 9.20 0.41 -20.84
CA GLY A 95 9.08 1.50 -19.90
C GLY A 95 10.41 2.19 -19.66
N ILE A 96 10.52 2.83 -18.50
CA ILE A 96 11.74 3.46 -18.05
C ILE A 96 12.23 2.73 -16.82
N SER A 97 13.50 2.30 -16.83
CA SER A 97 14.25 1.93 -15.64
C SER A 97 15.12 3.11 -15.22
N ILE A 98 14.99 3.50 -13.95
CA ILE A 98 15.62 4.68 -13.37
C ILE A 98 16.32 4.22 -12.09
N PHE A 99 17.44 4.90 -11.76
CA PHE A 99 18.28 4.52 -10.63
C PHE A 99 18.90 3.13 -10.79
N GLY A 100 19.00 2.35 -9.71
CA GLY A 100 19.59 1.01 -9.70
C GLY A 100 20.91 0.97 -8.93
N ALA A 101 21.64 -0.13 -9.03
CA ALA A 101 22.81 -0.46 -8.17
C ALA A 101 23.89 0.63 -8.07
N SER A 102 23.96 1.56 -9.01
CA SER A 102 24.92 2.66 -9.00
C SER A 102 24.37 3.99 -8.50
N SER A 103 23.06 4.09 -8.24
CA SER A 103 22.44 5.31 -7.74
C SER A 103 22.87 5.59 -6.30
N LYS A 104 23.07 6.88 -6.00
CA LYS A 104 23.44 7.34 -4.67
C LYS A 104 22.20 7.55 -3.81
N ALA A 105 22.39 7.46 -2.51
CA ALA A 105 21.35 7.91 -1.57
C ALA A 105 20.90 9.34 -1.90
N GLN A 106 19.59 9.63 -1.72
CA GLN A 106 18.96 10.91 -2.02
C GLN A 106 18.94 11.25 -3.52
N SER A 107 19.06 10.26 -4.41
CA SER A 107 18.88 10.47 -5.85
C SER A 107 17.44 10.86 -6.18
N ASN A 108 17.29 11.81 -7.11
CA ASN A 108 15.98 12.31 -7.53
C ASN A 108 15.91 12.40 -9.06
N GLN A 109 14.73 12.11 -9.60
CA GLN A 109 14.39 12.31 -11.01
C GLN A 109 12.99 12.88 -11.11
N SER A 110 12.81 13.93 -11.93
CA SER A 110 11.50 14.56 -12.11
C SER A 110 11.07 14.56 -13.56
N TYR A 111 9.75 14.46 -13.77
CA TYR A 111 9.08 14.49 -15.06
C TYR A 111 7.92 15.47 -15.02
N THR A 112 7.73 16.22 -16.12
CA THR A 112 6.56 17.07 -16.29
C THR A 112 5.51 16.31 -17.08
N VAL A 113 4.33 16.17 -16.53
CA VAL A 113 3.19 15.48 -17.17
C VAL A 113 2.56 16.43 -18.17
N THR A 114 2.59 16.11 -19.45
CA THR A 114 2.02 16.94 -20.55
C THR A 114 0.55 16.64 -20.81
N ASP A 115 0.15 15.39 -20.62
CA ASP A 115 -1.20 14.90 -20.87
C ASP A 115 -1.65 14.01 -19.70
N ASP A 116 -2.96 13.98 -19.44
CA ASP A 116 -3.53 13.08 -18.42
C ASP A 116 -3.14 11.64 -18.69
N CYS A 117 -2.53 10.97 -17.72
CA CYS A 117 -2.05 9.61 -17.87
C CYS A 117 -2.12 8.80 -16.58
N LEU A 118 -2.25 7.48 -16.73
CA LEU A 118 -2.09 6.52 -15.65
C LEU A 118 -0.63 6.09 -15.59
N CYS A 119 0.05 6.40 -14.49
CA CYS A 119 1.41 5.94 -14.23
C CYS A 119 1.41 4.73 -13.31
N LEU A 120 2.15 3.68 -13.69
CA LEU A 120 2.51 2.57 -12.84
C LEU A 120 3.98 2.74 -12.45
N ILE A 121 4.23 2.72 -11.14
CA ILE A 121 5.55 2.95 -10.56
C ILE A 121 5.87 1.79 -9.64
N ALA A 122 6.93 1.04 -9.96
CA ALA A 122 7.35 -0.13 -9.20
C ALA A 122 8.75 0.08 -8.59
N ALA A 123 8.95 -0.44 -7.40
CA ALA A 123 10.25 -0.60 -6.75
C ALA A 123 10.62 -2.09 -6.74
N PRO A 124 11.15 -2.65 -7.85
CA PRO A 124 11.42 -4.07 -7.96
C PRO A 124 12.56 -4.49 -7.04
N GLY A 125 12.62 -5.78 -6.74
CA GLY A 125 13.69 -6.37 -5.95
C GLY A 125 13.47 -7.86 -5.76
N GLU A 126 14.52 -8.56 -5.39
CA GLU A 126 14.46 -9.97 -5.05
C GLU A 126 14.20 -10.15 -3.55
N ASP A 127 13.68 -11.32 -3.18
CA ASP A 127 13.56 -11.69 -1.78
C ASP A 127 14.95 -11.69 -1.12
N MET A 128 15.03 -11.23 0.11
CA MET A 128 16.28 -11.23 0.86
C MET A 128 16.89 -12.64 0.95
N SER A 129 18.16 -12.75 0.63
CA SER A 129 18.96 -13.95 0.82
C SER A 129 20.17 -13.64 1.70
N GLN A 130 20.83 -14.68 2.21
CA GLN A 130 22.06 -14.49 3.00
C GLN A 130 23.23 -13.89 2.20
N GLU A 131 23.14 -13.97 0.88
CA GLU A 131 24.15 -13.45 -0.05
C GLU A 131 23.85 -12.02 -0.53
N GLN A 132 22.66 -11.51 -0.23
CA GLN A 132 22.22 -10.20 -0.68
C GLN A 132 22.70 -9.13 0.30
N LEU A 133 23.65 -8.32 -0.12
CA LEU A 133 24.25 -7.26 0.69
C LEU A 133 23.37 -6.00 0.78
N MET A 134 22.46 -5.79 -0.18
CA MET A 134 21.57 -4.64 -0.24
C MET A 134 20.14 -5.12 -0.52
N PRO A 135 19.29 -5.16 0.49
CA PRO A 135 17.87 -5.50 0.30
C PRO A 135 17.19 -4.42 -0.54
N PRO A 136 16.08 -4.75 -1.23
CA PRO A 136 15.26 -3.74 -1.89
C PRO A 136 14.72 -2.74 -0.86
N THR A 137 14.67 -1.46 -1.25
CA THR A 137 14.26 -0.34 -0.40
C THR A 137 13.04 0.37 -0.98
N ASP A 138 12.46 1.26 -0.20
CA ASP A 138 11.29 2.02 -0.60
C ASP A 138 11.66 3.20 -1.50
N ILE A 139 10.75 3.55 -2.37
CA ILE A 139 10.81 4.77 -3.18
C ILE A 139 9.75 5.76 -2.69
N ILE A 140 10.11 7.03 -2.68
CA ILE A 140 9.16 8.11 -2.42
C ILE A 140 8.79 8.78 -3.75
N VAL A 141 7.51 8.88 -4.00
CA VAL A 141 6.96 9.57 -5.17
C VAL A 141 6.35 10.89 -4.71
N GLY A 142 6.83 11.99 -5.26
CA GLY A 142 6.28 13.33 -5.03
C GLY A 142 5.45 13.79 -6.23
N ILE A 143 4.25 14.29 -5.99
CA ILE A 143 3.41 14.90 -7.01
C ILE A 143 3.09 16.33 -6.60
N SER A 144 3.37 17.27 -7.49
CA SER A 144 3.05 18.69 -7.34
C SER A 144 2.40 19.24 -8.61
N GLY A 145 1.98 20.49 -8.60
CA GLY A 145 1.27 21.10 -9.73
C GLY A 145 -0.20 20.70 -9.77
N ALA A 146 -0.72 20.24 -10.92
CA ALA A 146 -2.12 19.87 -11.08
C ALA A 146 -2.54 18.65 -10.20
N GLY A 147 -1.61 17.78 -9.91
CA GLY A 147 -1.79 16.71 -8.94
C GLY A 147 -2.38 15.41 -9.50
N VAL A 148 -2.82 14.55 -8.60
CA VAL A 148 -3.44 13.27 -8.94
C VAL A 148 -4.93 13.47 -9.20
N ILE A 149 -5.43 12.94 -10.31
CA ILE A 149 -6.86 12.91 -10.61
C ILE A 149 -7.51 11.88 -9.68
N THR A 150 -8.42 12.36 -8.84
CA THR A 150 -9.24 11.51 -7.98
C THR A 150 -10.69 11.64 -8.41
N ASN A 151 -11.37 10.55 -8.57
CA ASN A 151 -12.80 10.57 -8.94
C ASN A 151 -13.70 11.00 -7.78
N GLY A 152 -13.16 11.26 -6.60
CA GLY A 152 -13.90 11.62 -5.40
C GLY A 152 -14.76 10.49 -4.82
N ASP A 153 -14.77 9.33 -5.45
CA ASP A 153 -15.53 8.18 -5.02
C ASP A 153 -14.74 7.35 -4.00
N LEU A 154 -15.45 6.64 -3.17
CA LEU A 154 -14.86 5.65 -2.27
C LEU A 154 -14.19 4.54 -3.09
N PRO A 155 -13.13 3.90 -2.57
CA PRO A 155 -12.50 2.77 -3.23
C PRO A 155 -13.51 1.70 -3.59
N ALA A 156 -13.46 1.21 -4.82
CA ALA A 156 -14.34 0.14 -5.27
C ALA A 156 -14.15 -1.11 -4.41
N PRO A 157 -15.21 -1.86 -4.11
CA PRO A 157 -15.10 -3.12 -3.40
C PRO A 157 -14.32 -4.14 -4.24
N LEU A 158 -13.49 -4.95 -3.58
CA LEU A 158 -12.68 -6.01 -4.21
C LEU A 158 -13.50 -7.22 -4.65
N GLY A 159 -14.78 -7.27 -4.29
CA GLY A 159 -15.69 -8.36 -4.62
C GLY A 159 -17.14 -7.93 -4.55
N VAL A 160 -18.05 -8.89 -4.64
CA VAL A 160 -19.49 -8.61 -4.45
C VAL A 160 -19.72 -8.24 -2.99
N VAL A 161 -20.31 -7.06 -2.76
CA VAL A 161 -20.61 -6.57 -1.41
C VAL A 161 -21.77 -7.39 -0.84
N ASP A 162 -21.50 -8.10 0.25
CA ASP A 162 -22.52 -8.81 1.03
C ASP A 162 -23.18 -7.87 2.04
N ARG A 163 -22.39 -7.03 2.68
CA ARG A 163 -22.86 -6.10 3.71
C ARG A 163 -22.01 -4.83 3.75
N GLU A 164 -22.67 -3.70 3.93
CA GLU A 164 -22.04 -2.42 4.22
C GLU A 164 -22.43 -1.97 5.64
N ILE A 165 -21.45 -1.57 6.43
CA ILE A 165 -21.63 -1.06 7.78
C ILE A 165 -20.97 0.32 7.86
N ARG A 166 -21.75 1.33 8.23
CA ARG A 166 -21.22 2.66 8.52
C ARG A 166 -21.02 2.83 10.02
N ILE A 167 -19.78 2.91 10.43
CA ILE A 167 -19.40 3.16 11.82
C ILE A 167 -19.24 4.67 11.98
N THR A 168 -20.05 5.28 12.83
CA THR A 168 -19.95 6.72 13.14
C THR A 168 -18.89 6.96 14.20
N ASN A 169 -18.41 8.19 14.30
CA ASN A 169 -17.44 8.56 15.33
C ASN A 169 -17.95 8.19 16.75
N SER A 170 -17.05 7.75 17.60
CA SER A 170 -17.32 7.32 18.99
C SER A 170 -18.30 6.14 19.09
N THR A 171 -18.38 5.29 18.08
CA THR A 171 -19.13 4.03 18.12
C THR A 171 -18.26 2.86 17.69
N ALA A 172 -18.73 1.65 18.00
CA ALA A 172 -18.10 0.41 17.55
C ALA A 172 -19.16 -0.58 17.03
N GLU A 173 -18.77 -1.39 16.07
CA GLU A 173 -19.61 -2.46 15.51
C GLU A 173 -18.84 -3.78 15.48
N GLY A 174 -19.54 -4.84 15.89
CA GLY A 174 -19.00 -6.21 15.83
C GLY A 174 -19.74 -7.04 14.80
N TYR A 175 -19.01 -7.81 14.02
CA TYR A 175 -19.60 -8.69 13.00
C TYR A 175 -18.76 -9.93 12.77
N LEU A 176 -19.42 -10.99 12.28
CA LEU A 176 -18.77 -12.23 11.91
C LEU A 176 -18.31 -12.18 10.46
N VAL A 177 -17.07 -12.61 10.23
CA VAL A 177 -16.48 -12.83 8.91
C VAL A 177 -16.06 -14.28 8.80
N LYS A 178 -16.42 -14.94 7.71
CA LYS A 178 -16.09 -16.34 7.47
C LYS A 178 -14.78 -16.46 6.69
N ALA A 179 -14.15 -17.63 6.80
CA ALA A 179 -12.98 -17.93 5.99
C ALA A 179 -13.28 -17.79 4.49
N GLY A 180 -12.42 -17.03 3.79
CA GLY A 180 -12.58 -16.75 2.36
C GLY A 180 -13.40 -15.48 2.05
N GLU A 181 -13.99 -14.83 3.04
CA GLU A 181 -14.59 -13.50 2.88
C GLU A 181 -13.55 -12.38 3.06
N TYR A 182 -13.85 -11.22 2.52
CA TYR A 182 -13.01 -10.03 2.59
C TYR A 182 -13.64 -8.97 3.49
N ILE A 183 -12.80 -8.28 4.24
CA ILE A 183 -13.16 -7.06 4.97
C ILE A 183 -12.45 -5.91 4.27
N GLN A 184 -13.19 -4.87 3.94
CA GLN A 184 -12.62 -3.60 3.48
C GLN A 184 -12.98 -2.50 4.47
N ILE A 185 -11.98 -1.87 5.06
CA ILE A 185 -12.15 -0.75 5.99
C ILE A 185 -11.81 0.52 5.23
N ILE A 186 -12.74 1.47 5.17
CA ILE A 186 -12.61 2.72 4.42
C ILE A 186 -12.77 3.90 5.38
N ASP A 187 -11.74 4.74 5.49
CA ASP A 187 -11.87 6.05 6.10
C ASP A 187 -12.50 7.01 5.07
N VAL A 188 -13.80 7.20 5.19
CA VAL A 188 -14.61 7.98 4.24
C VAL A 188 -14.17 9.45 4.16
N SER A 189 -13.65 10.00 5.24
CA SER A 189 -13.24 11.41 5.32
C SER A 189 -11.72 11.60 5.19
N GLY A 190 -10.94 10.52 5.21
CA GLY A 190 -9.48 10.56 5.08
C GLY A 190 -8.76 11.20 6.28
N ARG A 191 -9.41 11.34 7.43
CA ARG A 191 -8.88 12.03 8.62
C ARG A 191 -9.20 11.34 9.93
N GLN A 192 -9.77 10.14 9.88
CA GLN A 192 -10.21 9.42 11.05
C GLN A 192 -9.32 8.20 11.29
N CYS A 193 -8.99 7.97 12.55
CA CYS A 193 -8.42 6.72 13.00
C CYS A 193 -9.53 5.74 13.36
N SER A 194 -9.38 4.46 13.05
CA SER A 194 -10.26 3.40 13.51
C SER A 194 -9.45 2.33 14.23
N ASP A 195 -9.92 1.93 15.41
CA ASP A 195 -9.39 0.76 16.10
C ASP A 195 -9.95 -0.50 15.45
N PHE A 196 -9.11 -1.50 15.26
CA PHE A 196 -9.49 -2.77 14.67
C PHE A 196 -9.05 -3.93 15.56
N VAL A 197 -10.03 -4.75 15.97
CA VAL A 197 -9.81 -5.97 16.74
C VAL A 197 -10.49 -7.12 16.01
N ALA A 198 -9.80 -8.24 15.87
CA ALA A 198 -10.39 -9.49 15.37
C ALA A 198 -10.11 -10.61 16.35
N LEU A 199 -11.11 -11.47 16.57
CA LEU A 199 -11.03 -12.64 17.42
C LEU A 199 -11.23 -13.90 16.57
N ASP A 200 -10.54 -14.99 16.94
CA ASP A 200 -10.84 -16.30 16.41
C ASP A 200 -12.27 -16.73 16.82
N ALA A 201 -13.17 -16.75 15.84
CA ALA A 201 -14.58 -17.01 16.09
C ALA A 201 -14.83 -18.46 16.57
N ALA A 202 -14.01 -19.43 16.17
CA ALA A 202 -14.14 -20.80 16.64
C ALA A 202 -13.79 -20.91 18.13
N ARG A 203 -12.71 -20.28 18.54
CA ARG A 203 -12.29 -20.24 19.95
C ARG A 203 -13.26 -19.43 20.80
N LEU A 204 -13.79 -18.34 20.27
CA LEU A 204 -14.80 -17.54 20.95
C LEU A 204 -16.09 -18.34 21.21
N ALA A 205 -16.50 -19.21 20.28
CA ALA A 205 -17.64 -20.13 20.47
C ALA A 205 -17.40 -21.17 21.59
N GLU A 206 -16.15 -21.48 21.91
CA GLU A 206 -15.73 -22.31 23.05
C GLU A 206 -15.61 -21.49 24.36
N GLY A 207 -15.88 -20.20 24.35
CA GLY A 207 -15.72 -19.29 25.48
C GLY A 207 -14.28 -18.83 25.71
N ILE A 208 -13.42 -18.96 24.72
CA ILE A 208 -12.00 -18.57 24.78
C ILE A 208 -11.77 -17.35 23.89
N GLU A 209 -11.40 -16.23 24.50
CA GLU A 209 -11.00 -15.04 23.75
C GLU A 209 -9.58 -15.19 23.20
N LYS A 210 -9.47 -15.17 21.87
CA LYS A 210 -8.20 -15.19 21.14
C LYS A 210 -8.18 -14.05 20.12
N PRO A 211 -7.82 -12.83 20.56
CA PRO A 211 -7.66 -11.70 19.66
C PRO A 211 -6.36 -11.80 18.87
N ILE A 212 -6.33 -11.06 17.77
CA ILE A 212 -5.06 -10.78 17.09
C ILE A 212 -4.10 -10.10 18.08
N CYS A 213 -2.86 -10.56 18.09
CA CYS A 213 -1.83 -10.09 19.00
C CYS A 213 -0.81 -9.25 18.25
N ALA A 214 -0.74 -7.97 18.55
CA ALA A 214 0.18 -7.05 17.90
C ALA A 214 1.67 -7.45 18.10
N VAL A 215 2.03 -7.94 19.28
CA VAL A 215 3.41 -8.37 19.57
C VAL A 215 3.79 -9.59 18.75
N THR A 216 2.94 -10.63 18.77
CA THR A 216 3.19 -11.87 18.01
C THR A 216 3.23 -11.57 16.52
N THR A 217 2.30 -10.78 16.02
CA THR A 217 2.23 -10.36 14.62
C THR A 217 3.51 -9.65 14.19
N ARG A 218 3.96 -8.63 14.92
CA ARG A 218 5.21 -7.92 14.59
C ARG A 218 6.43 -8.84 14.62
N THR A 219 6.49 -9.72 15.62
CA THR A 219 7.63 -10.64 15.78
C THR A 219 7.73 -11.62 14.63
N LEU A 220 6.62 -12.25 14.24
CA LEU A 220 6.59 -13.24 13.16
C LEU A 220 6.73 -12.61 11.79
N MET A 221 6.20 -11.41 11.60
CA MET A 221 6.30 -10.69 10.32
C MET A 221 7.59 -9.88 10.18
N ALA A 222 8.35 -9.69 11.27
CA ALA A 222 9.53 -8.81 11.30
C ALA A 222 9.22 -7.38 10.78
N SER A 223 8.01 -6.92 10.97
CA SER A 223 7.50 -5.64 10.47
C SER A 223 6.71 -4.91 11.55
N ALA A 224 6.70 -3.58 11.51
CA ALA A 224 5.91 -2.76 12.43
C ALA A 224 4.40 -3.00 12.29
N PHE A 225 3.93 -3.35 11.09
CA PHE A 225 2.54 -3.72 10.81
C PHE A 225 2.47 -4.66 9.60
N PRO A 226 1.47 -5.56 9.54
CA PRO A 226 1.22 -6.37 8.36
C PRO A 226 0.83 -5.52 7.16
N GLY A 227 1.28 -5.94 5.99
CA GLY A 227 0.97 -5.32 4.72
C GLY A 227 0.93 -6.37 3.61
N PRO A 228 0.47 -6.02 2.41
CA PRO A 228 0.39 -6.97 1.29
C PRO A 228 1.75 -7.63 0.99
N GLY A 229 1.73 -8.87 0.59
CA GLY A 229 2.92 -9.61 0.18
C GLY A 229 3.55 -10.43 1.30
N LEU A 230 4.85 -10.23 1.56
CA LEU A 230 5.60 -11.04 2.53
C LEU A 230 5.11 -10.86 3.98
N HIS A 231 4.64 -9.66 4.31
CA HIS A 231 4.21 -9.27 5.66
C HIS A 231 2.69 -9.12 5.72
N ASP A 232 1.96 -10.14 5.28
CA ASP A 232 0.52 -10.05 5.04
C ASP A 232 -0.39 -10.59 6.15
N LYS A 233 0.16 -11.05 7.29
CA LYS A 233 -0.59 -11.84 8.26
C LYS A 233 -0.80 -11.16 9.59
N PHE A 234 -1.98 -11.38 10.19
CA PHE A 234 -2.25 -11.12 11.59
C PHE A 234 -2.38 -12.43 12.37
N TYR A 235 -1.67 -12.52 13.47
CA TYR A 235 -1.62 -13.71 14.32
C TYR A 235 -2.22 -13.45 15.70
N THR A 236 -2.79 -14.50 16.28
CA THR A 236 -3.10 -14.57 17.72
C THR A 236 -1.82 -14.77 18.54
N ASP A 237 -1.94 -14.72 19.88
CA ASP A 237 -0.82 -14.95 20.80
C ASP A 237 -0.25 -16.38 20.72
N ASP A 238 -1.05 -17.36 20.34
CA ASP A 238 -0.64 -18.74 20.09
C ASP A 238 -0.25 -19.02 18.61
N GLN A 239 0.05 -17.96 17.87
CA GLN A 239 0.63 -18.00 16.52
C GLN A 239 -0.31 -18.57 15.44
N VAL A 240 -1.62 -18.51 15.64
CA VAL A 240 -2.59 -18.87 14.62
C VAL A 240 -2.82 -17.66 13.71
N ASN A 241 -2.69 -17.86 12.39
CA ASN A 241 -3.03 -16.82 11.42
C ASN A 241 -4.54 -16.66 11.30
N VAL A 242 -5.06 -15.46 11.58
CA VAL A 242 -6.49 -15.15 11.54
C VAL A 242 -6.86 -14.39 10.26
N LEU A 243 -6.03 -13.44 9.83
CA LEU A 243 -6.29 -12.57 8.70
C LEU A 243 -5.05 -12.40 7.83
N ASN A 244 -5.26 -12.22 6.53
CA ASN A 244 -4.23 -11.80 5.60
C ASN A 244 -4.56 -10.41 5.04
N VAL A 245 -3.56 -9.55 4.94
CA VAL A 245 -3.70 -8.25 4.28
C VAL A 245 -3.48 -8.44 2.79
N ILE A 246 -4.50 -8.17 1.99
CA ILE A 246 -4.44 -8.28 0.54
C ILE A 246 -4.23 -6.92 -0.14
N GLN A 247 -4.62 -5.84 0.54
CA GLN A 247 -4.44 -4.47 0.07
C GLN A 247 -4.31 -3.54 1.27
N ASP A 248 -3.37 -2.60 1.19
CA ASP A 248 -3.20 -1.52 2.16
C ASP A 248 -2.86 -0.24 1.39
N THR A 249 -3.76 0.73 1.44
CA THR A 249 -3.61 2.03 0.78
C THR A 249 -3.13 3.12 1.72
N VAL A 250 -3.12 2.85 3.01
CA VAL A 250 -2.77 3.81 4.07
C VAL A 250 -1.28 3.75 4.41
N GLY A 251 -0.73 2.53 4.57
CA GLY A 251 0.67 2.31 4.89
C GLY A 251 1.11 2.89 6.24
N ARG A 252 0.16 3.20 7.13
CA ARG A 252 0.42 3.77 8.46
C ARG A 252 -0.56 3.18 9.45
N HIS A 253 -0.04 2.34 10.33
CA HIS A 253 -0.84 1.66 11.34
C HIS A 253 -0.08 1.67 12.66
N ASP A 254 -0.78 1.91 13.76
CA ASP A 254 -0.23 1.72 15.09
C ASP A 254 -0.52 0.28 15.55
N THR A 255 0.53 -0.51 15.69
CA THR A 255 0.47 -1.86 16.26
C THR A 255 1.24 -1.97 17.58
N PHE A 256 1.65 -0.85 18.15
CA PHE A 256 2.35 -0.81 19.43
C PHE A 256 1.40 -0.57 20.60
N ASN A 257 0.33 0.19 20.38
CA ASN A 257 -0.70 0.42 21.35
C ASN A 257 -1.84 -0.60 21.20
N ILE A 258 -2.45 -0.97 22.30
CA ILE A 258 -3.70 -1.74 22.27
C ILE A 258 -4.87 -0.81 21.98
N ALA A 259 -5.96 -1.36 21.46
CA ALA A 259 -7.23 -0.63 21.38
C ALA A 259 -7.62 -0.13 22.78
N CYS A 260 -8.19 1.06 22.85
CA CYS A 260 -8.60 1.68 24.11
C CYS A 260 -9.56 0.77 24.89
N SER A 261 -9.35 0.67 26.19
CA SER A 261 -10.19 -0.11 27.09
C SER A 261 -10.41 0.64 28.39
N ALA A 262 -11.50 0.34 29.08
CA ALA A 262 -11.78 0.91 30.41
C ALA A 262 -10.59 0.71 31.38
N LYS A 263 -10.01 -0.50 31.37
CA LYS A 263 -8.82 -0.80 32.20
C LYS A 263 -7.64 0.12 31.88
N TYR A 264 -7.38 0.39 30.59
CA TYR A 264 -6.31 1.31 30.18
C TYR A 264 -6.55 2.71 30.71
N TYR A 265 -7.78 3.23 30.60
CA TYR A 265 -8.13 4.55 31.12
C TYR A 265 -8.04 4.61 32.63
N ASP A 266 -8.48 3.58 33.34
CA ASP A 266 -8.33 3.49 34.82
C ASP A 266 -6.86 3.58 35.23
N ASP A 267 -5.98 2.84 34.56
CA ASP A 267 -4.55 2.78 34.85
C ASP A 267 -3.82 4.11 34.61
N ILE A 268 -4.25 4.89 33.61
CA ILE A 268 -3.67 6.22 33.32
C ILE A 268 -4.36 7.37 34.05
N GLY A 269 -5.31 7.08 34.95
CA GLY A 269 -5.93 8.07 35.84
C GLY A 269 -7.22 8.71 35.35
N TYR A 270 -7.90 8.09 34.38
CA TYR A 270 -9.20 8.54 33.85
C TYR A 270 -10.29 7.46 34.08
N PRO A 271 -10.63 7.11 35.33
CA PRO A 271 -11.60 6.07 35.58
C PRO A 271 -13.00 6.43 35.10
N GLY A 272 -13.70 5.45 34.53
CA GLY A 272 -15.07 5.60 34.07
C GLY A 272 -15.20 6.03 32.58
N HIS A 273 -14.11 5.95 31.84
CA HIS A 273 -14.08 6.16 30.38
C HIS A 273 -14.13 4.86 29.60
#